data_e627da990c532cf2b33eca758026c92b
#
_entry.id   e627da990c532cf2b33eca758026c92b
#
_cell.length_a   1.000
_cell.length_b   1.000
_cell.length_c   1.000
_cell.angle_alpha   90.00
_cell.angle_beta   90.00
_cell.angle_gamma   90.00
#
_symmetry.space_group_name_H-M   'P 1'
#
loop_
_entity.id
_entity.type
_entity.pdbx_description
1 polymer ?
#
loop_
_entity_poly.entity_id
_entity_poly.type
_entity_poly.pdbx_seq_one_letter_code
_entity_poly.pdbx_strand_id
1 'polypeptide(L)'
;MQRRDFFKSSGAQALSMIANPARLLGLSPDVTRNRVGTSPLKITKIEPFVIRTPKDGKTPEELLEMPPVGNRTGGVGLWDRLDHASPSRFKGYTQAVIVKITTDQGLIGWGECHAPAAPRVHQTIISDMLAPLLIGQDARNIEVLWERMYSSERLRGYSTAPFTEAIAGIDLALWDILGKFTGQPLYVLLGGKFRDNVPTYLGISSSSAEELKDKALRAVEAGYTAMKTELGKGANSRGLDRLVAVTQAIKGRAQLLLDSLGAFKLHEAEQLGRELDQMTGIGWWEDALMPEDTTGYPRLAAALSTPICVGEGLSNRFQFRDLFATKACDMINPDVCRAGGITECKRIATLADAHGVLWSPHVSTGTAPYVAASLHLAVATANFVIIEGGNKTEGPFGNALLKEPLDFKPGSARVPERPGLGVEFDEKALAKVIVG
;
A
#
# COMPACT_ATOMS: atom_id res chain seq x y z
N MET A 1 -29.73 -25.04 -46.58
CA MET A 1 -29.96 -23.66 -47.02
C MET A 1 -28.95 -22.76 -46.35
N GLN A 2 -28.02 -22.23 -47.12
CA GLN A 2 -26.74 -21.66 -46.62
C GLN A 2 -26.90 -20.19 -46.27
N ARG A 3 -26.28 -19.79 -45.16
CA ARG A 3 -26.20 -18.41 -44.61
C ARG A 3 -25.30 -17.45 -45.43
N ARG A 4 -25.35 -17.42 -46.77
CA ARG A 4 -24.40 -16.66 -47.60
C ARG A 4 -24.97 -15.58 -48.52
N ASP A 5 -26.27 -15.35 -48.53
CA ASP A 5 -26.88 -14.42 -49.53
C ASP A 5 -27.57 -13.17 -48.99
N PHE A 6 -27.18 -12.69 -47.75
CA PHE A 6 -27.81 -11.47 -47.20
C PHE A 6 -26.97 -10.17 -47.34
N PHE A 7 -25.86 -10.19 -48.06
CA PHE A 7 -24.97 -9.06 -48.15
C PHE A 7 -24.66 -8.53 -49.57
N LYS A 8 -25.60 -8.69 -50.52
CA LYS A 8 -25.38 -8.15 -51.87
C LYS A 8 -26.61 -7.41 -52.42
N SER A 9 -27.06 -6.36 -51.78
CA SER A 9 -27.85 -5.29 -52.48
C SER A 9 -28.15 -4.12 -51.56
N SER A 10 -27.21 -3.20 -51.38
CA SER A 10 -27.43 -1.78 -50.99
C SER A 10 -26.09 -1.07 -50.73
N GLY A 11 -25.17 -1.24 -51.62
CA GLY A 11 -23.83 -0.71 -51.48
C GLY A 11 -23.41 0.34 -52.52
N ALA A 12 -24.27 1.31 -52.88
CA ALA A 12 -23.87 2.32 -53.82
C ALA A 12 -24.34 3.78 -53.53
N GLN A 13 -25.08 4.02 -52.45
CA GLN A 13 -25.51 5.41 -52.12
C GLN A 13 -25.13 5.91 -50.74
N ALA A 14 -24.34 5.19 -49.97
CA ALA A 14 -23.90 5.58 -48.62
C ALA A 14 -22.46 6.13 -48.54
N LEU A 15 -21.74 6.28 -49.65
CA LEU A 15 -20.31 6.63 -49.62
C LEU A 15 -20.01 8.12 -49.86
N SER A 16 -21.02 9.01 -49.97
CA SER A 16 -20.76 10.45 -50.17
C SER A 16 -21.01 11.36 -48.98
N MET A 17 -21.33 10.84 -47.81
CA MET A 17 -21.60 11.63 -46.60
C MET A 17 -20.58 11.46 -45.45
N ILE A 18 -19.43 10.87 -45.66
CA ILE A 18 -18.38 10.77 -44.64
C ILE A 18 -17.26 11.78 -44.96
N ALA A 19 -17.60 13.03 -45.08
CA ALA A 19 -16.61 14.08 -45.33
C ALA A 19 -16.66 15.22 -44.32
N ASN A 20 -17.18 15.10 -43.15
CA ASN A 20 -16.81 15.93 -41.97
C ASN A 20 -17.63 15.60 -40.72
N PRO A 21 -17.18 14.71 -39.83
CA PRO A 21 -17.90 14.38 -38.58
C PRO A 21 -18.01 15.57 -37.62
N ALA A 22 -17.20 16.63 -37.80
CA ALA A 22 -17.23 17.81 -36.92
C ALA A 22 -18.46 18.71 -37.14
N ARG A 23 -19.15 18.62 -38.27
CA ARG A 23 -20.37 19.41 -38.56
C ARG A 23 -21.66 18.85 -37.98
N LEU A 24 -21.66 17.56 -37.62
CA LEU A 24 -22.88 16.90 -37.09
C LEU A 24 -23.07 17.14 -35.57
N LEU A 25 -22.06 17.61 -34.84
CA LEU A 25 -22.10 17.75 -33.38
C LEU A 25 -22.11 19.22 -32.90
N GLY A 26 -22.25 20.22 -33.80
CA GLY A 26 -22.31 21.63 -33.37
C GLY A 26 -21.09 22.10 -32.56
N LEU A 27 -19.93 21.46 -32.73
CA LEU A 27 -18.72 21.80 -31.99
C LEU A 27 -18.04 22.98 -32.69
N SER A 28 -17.91 24.08 -31.95
CA SER A 28 -17.13 25.26 -32.35
C SER A 28 -15.67 24.85 -32.66
N PRO A 29 -15.05 25.43 -33.73
CA PRO A 29 -13.67 25.09 -34.11
C PRO A 29 -12.59 25.54 -33.12
N ASP A 30 -12.95 26.27 -32.06
CA ASP A 30 -12.02 26.92 -31.13
C ASP A 30 -11.83 26.21 -29.79
N VAL A 31 -11.97 24.90 -29.72
CA VAL A 31 -11.28 24.16 -28.67
C VAL A 31 -9.82 24.02 -29.12
N THR A 32 -8.97 24.94 -28.71
CA THR A 32 -7.52 24.73 -28.72
C THR A 32 -7.27 23.44 -27.95
N ARG A 33 -7.20 22.33 -28.71
CA ARG A 33 -6.69 21.07 -28.20
C ARG A 33 -5.27 21.37 -27.73
N ASN A 34 -5.07 21.51 -26.43
CA ASN A 34 -3.78 21.18 -25.82
C ASN A 34 -3.48 19.77 -26.28
N ARG A 35 -2.77 19.63 -27.40
CA ARG A 35 -2.26 18.30 -27.82
C ARG A 35 -1.28 17.89 -26.75
N VAL A 36 -1.69 17.01 -25.88
CA VAL A 36 -0.75 16.20 -25.10
C VAL A 36 0.30 15.74 -26.10
N GLY A 37 1.54 16.18 -25.91
CA GLY A 37 2.60 16.03 -26.92
C GLY A 37 2.68 14.59 -27.42
N THR A 38 2.66 14.42 -28.74
CA THR A 38 2.75 13.10 -29.38
C THR A 38 4.17 12.52 -29.27
N SER A 39 5.17 13.35 -28.96
CA SER A 39 6.54 12.93 -28.76
C SER A 39 6.69 12.09 -27.49
N PRO A 40 7.50 11.02 -27.53
CA PRO A 40 7.78 10.21 -26.33
C PRO A 40 8.36 11.07 -25.20
N LEU A 41 7.94 10.77 -23.96
CA LEU A 41 8.51 11.35 -22.75
C LEU A 41 9.57 10.40 -22.22
N LYS A 42 10.84 10.57 -22.64
CA LYS A 42 11.88 9.57 -22.38
C LYS A 42 12.46 9.67 -20.97
N ILE A 43 12.57 8.55 -20.31
CA ILE A 43 13.31 8.42 -19.05
C ILE A 43 14.80 8.65 -19.33
N THR A 44 15.41 9.63 -18.67
CA THR A 44 16.86 9.93 -18.80
C THR A 44 17.66 9.49 -17.61
N LYS A 45 17.04 9.42 -16.40
CA LYS A 45 17.74 9.07 -15.17
C LYS A 45 16.80 8.40 -14.19
N ILE A 46 17.29 7.41 -13.45
CA ILE A 46 16.64 6.75 -12.31
C ILE A 46 17.63 6.74 -11.16
N GLU A 47 17.28 7.36 -10.05
CA GLU A 47 18.15 7.57 -8.89
C GLU A 47 17.49 7.04 -7.62
N PRO A 48 17.91 5.88 -7.11
CA PRO A 48 17.47 5.40 -5.80
C PRO A 48 18.35 5.98 -4.68
N PHE A 49 17.73 6.60 -3.67
CA PHE A 49 18.41 7.15 -2.49
C PHE A 49 17.98 6.42 -1.24
N VAL A 50 18.92 6.00 -0.42
CA VAL A 50 18.60 5.59 0.96
C VAL A 50 18.40 6.83 1.80
N ILE A 51 17.26 6.92 2.46
CA ILE A 51 17.02 7.88 3.51
C ILE A 51 16.97 7.19 4.86
N ARG A 52 17.47 7.88 5.89
CA ARG A 52 17.50 7.36 7.25
C ARG A 52 17.29 8.47 8.24
N THR A 53 16.45 8.22 9.24
CA THR A 53 16.28 9.15 10.36
C THR A 53 16.43 8.41 11.67
N PRO A 54 16.99 9.04 12.70
CA PRO A 54 17.03 8.46 14.04
C PRO A 54 15.59 8.20 14.52
N LYS A 55 15.38 7.04 15.14
CA LYS A 55 14.23 6.79 15.97
C LYS A 55 14.60 7.34 17.34
N ASP A 56 13.78 8.18 17.94
CA ASP A 56 14.02 8.78 19.26
C ASP A 56 15.16 9.84 19.34
N GLY A 57 15.44 10.53 18.23
CA GLY A 57 16.36 11.71 18.22
C GLY A 57 17.85 11.41 18.35
N LYS A 58 18.27 10.14 18.24
CA LYS A 58 19.66 9.71 18.28
C LYS A 58 20.35 9.88 16.93
N THR A 59 21.64 10.20 16.94
CA THR A 59 22.44 10.26 15.72
C THR A 59 22.70 8.88 15.11
N PRO A 60 22.97 8.76 13.80
CA PRO A 60 23.33 7.50 13.18
C PRO A 60 24.52 6.80 13.84
N GLU A 61 25.51 7.58 14.33
CA GLU A 61 26.70 7.08 15.03
C GLU A 61 26.32 6.47 16.38
N GLU A 62 25.50 7.15 17.19
CA GLU A 62 25.01 6.66 18.47
C GLU A 62 24.20 5.36 18.36
N LEU A 63 23.59 5.14 17.19
CA LEU A 63 22.79 3.93 16.93
C LEU A 63 23.65 2.74 16.49
N LEU A 64 24.82 2.98 15.90
CA LEU A 64 25.78 1.92 15.56
C LEU A 64 26.45 1.30 16.78
N GLU A 65 26.55 2.08 17.87
CA GLU A 65 27.16 1.65 19.14
C GLU A 65 26.15 0.97 20.09
N MET A 66 24.86 1.00 19.78
CA MET A 66 23.87 0.34 20.62
C MET A 66 23.99 -1.18 20.49
N PRO A 67 24.10 -1.91 21.62
CA PRO A 67 24.01 -3.37 21.58
C PRO A 67 22.64 -3.77 20.96
N PRO A 68 22.57 -4.91 20.25
CA PRO A 68 21.31 -5.41 19.77
C PRO A 68 20.35 -5.49 20.96
N VAL A 69 19.15 -4.94 20.78
CA VAL A 69 18.11 -4.97 21.82
C VAL A 69 17.93 -6.44 22.19
N GLY A 70 18.26 -6.78 23.44
CA GLY A 70 18.27 -8.15 23.90
C GLY A 70 16.95 -8.86 23.63
N ASN A 71 17.06 -10.15 23.39
CA ASN A 71 15.95 -11.06 23.19
C ASN A 71 14.77 -10.68 24.06
N ARG A 72 13.65 -10.30 23.46
CA ARG A 72 12.36 -10.33 24.15
C ARG A 72 11.96 -11.80 24.30
N THR A 73 12.64 -12.50 25.23
CA THR A 73 12.24 -13.82 25.68
C THR A 73 10.98 -13.66 26.53
N GLY A 74 9.85 -13.55 25.89
CA GLY A 74 8.55 -13.41 26.53
C GLY A 74 7.63 -14.60 26.34
N GLY A 75 8.13 -15.75 25.86
CA GLY A 75 7.32 -16.94 25.67
C GLY A 75 8.08 -18.20 26.05
N VAL A 76 7.54 -18.99 26.98
CA VAL A 76 8.09 -20.27 27.41
C VAL A 76 7.41 -21.42 26.65
N GLY A 77 7.24 -21.29 25.33
CA GLY A 77 6.64 -22.33 24.51
C GLY A 77 7.69 -23.24 23.85
N LEU A 78 7.36 -24.48 23.63
CA LEU A 78 8.19 -25.46 22.92
C LEU A 78 8.56 -24.99 21.51
N TRP A 79 7.81 -24.02 20.96
CA TRP A 79 7.89 -23.46 19.60
C TRP A 79 8.54 -22.07 19.53
N ASP A 80 8.89 -21.43 20.66
CA ASP A 80 9.51 -20.11 20.73
C ASP A 80 11.01 -20.09 20.38
N ARG A 81 11.52 -21.13 19.77
CA ARG A 81 12.96 -21.28 19.46
C ARG A 81 13.46 -20.43 18.30
N LEU A 82 12.58 -19.80 17.54
CA LEU A 82 12.95 -18.92 16.45
C LEU A 82 12.46 -17.50 16.78
N ASP A 83 13.41 -16.66 17.14
CA ASP A 83 13.16 -15.23 17.31
C ASP A 83 12.90 -14.62 15.93
N HIS A 84 11.65 -14.30 15.64
CA HIS A 84 11.22 -13.64 14.40
C HIS A 84 11.53 -12.12 14.38
N ALA A 85 12.44 -11.67 15.22
CA ALA A 85 12.79 -10.29 15.32
C ALA A 85 13.44 -9.79 14.02
N SER A 86 12.74 -8.88 13.33
CA SER A 86 13.30 -8.22 12.16
C SER A 86 14.57 -7.43 12.53
N PRO A 87 15.69 -7.58 11.80
CA PRO A 87 16.89 -6.81 12.04
C PRO A 87 16.67 -5.30 12.03
N SER A 88 15.66 -4.80 11.32
CA SER A 88 15.29 -3.38 11.31
C SER A 88 14.77 -2.87 12.65
N ARG A 89 14.15 -3.72 13.46
CA ARG A 89 13.68 -3.35 14.82
C ARG A 89 14.84 -3.10 15.80
N PHE A 90 16.04 -3.59 15.49
CA PHE A 90 17.21 -3.49 16.36
C PHE A 90 18.06 -2.26 16.12
N LYS A 91 17.85 -1.55 15.02
CA LYS A 91 18.79 -0.51 14.58
C LYS A 91 18.47 0.89 15.09
N GLY A 92 17.38 1.08 15.86
CA GLY A 92 17.02 2.38 16.44
C GLY A 92 16.81 3.53 15.46
N TYR A 93 16.70 3.25 14.15
CA TYR A 93 16.42 4.22 13.10
C TYR A 93 15.36 3.71 12.13
N THR A 94 14.70 4.64 11.46
CA THR A 94 13.78 4.36 10.36
C THR A 94 14.49 4.64 9.04
N GLN A 95 14.29 3.80 8.03
CA GLN A 95 14.89 3.95 6.70
C GLN A 95 13.95 3.49 5.58
N ALA A 96 14.13 4.10 4.40
CA ALA A 96 13.42 3.76 3.17
C ALA A 96 14.32 4.03 1.96
N VAL A 97 13.90 3.59 0.78
CA VAL A 97 14.53 3.96 -0.49
C VAL A 97 13.57 4.84 -1.28
N ILE A 98 13.97 6.08 -1.51
CA ILE A 98 13.26 7.01 -2.39
C ILE A 98 13.79 6.83 -3.81
N VAL A 99 12.90 6.78 -4.78
CA VAL A 99 13.24 6.69 -6.20
C VAL A 99 12.87 7.99 -6.89
N LYS A 100 13.87 8.63 -7.52
CA LYS A 100 13.69 9.81 -8.37
C LYS A 100 13.87 9.43 -9.82
N ILE A 101 12.88 9.68 -10.66
CA ILE A 101 12.96 9.50 -12.10
C ILE A 101 12.93 10.86 -12.77
N THR A 102 13.86 11.10 -13.69
CA THR A 102 13.91 12.33 -14.51
C THR A 102 13.69 11.98 -15.97
N THR A 103 12.94 12.84 -16.67
CA THR A 103 12.65 12.70 -18.11
C THR A 103 13.43 13.70 -18.95
N ASP A 104 13.48 13.50 -20.25
CA ASP A 104 14.11 14.40 -21.24
C ASP A 104 13.41 15.78 -21.35
N GLN A 105 12.20 15.90 -20.81
CA GLN A 105 11.47 17.18 -20.72
C GLN A 105 11.59 17.82 -19.31
N GLY A 106 12.47 17.29 -18.45
CA GLY A 106 12.73 17.83 -17.11
C GLY A 106 11.65 17.51 -16.06
N LEU A 107 10.64 16.68 -16.38
CA LEU A 107 9.71 16.23 -15.37
C LEU A 107 10.38 15.26 -14.40
N ILE A 108 10.07 15.43 -13.12
CA ILE A 108 10.58 14.60 -12.04
C ILE A 108 9.41 13.87 -11.38
N GLY A 109 9.53 12.54 -11.28
CA GLY A 109 8.65 11.70 -10.50
C GLY A 109 9.32 11.14 -9.26
N TRP A 110 8.55 11.01 -8.20
CA TRP A 110 8.97 10.49 -6.92
C TRP A 110 8.24 9.19 -6.58
N GLY A 111 8.98 8.21 -6.11
CA GLY A 111 8.45 6.95 -5.61
C GLY A 111 9.21 6.47 -4.39
N GLU A 112 8.77 5.35 -3.82
CA GLU A 112 9.35 4.78 -2.61
C GLU A 112 9.27 3.26 -2.63
N CYS A 113 10.33 2.61 -2.14
CA CYS A 113 10.34 1.19 -1.84
C CYS A 113 10.23 0.99 -0.32
N HIS A 114 9.41 0.03 0.10
CA HIS A 114 9.41 -0.40 1.49
C HIS A 114 10.68 -1.20 1.79
N ALA A 115 11.68 -0.57 2.36
CA ALA A 115 13.03 -1.15 2.52
C ALA A 115 13.61 -0.98 3.94
N PRO A 116 12.88 -1.34 5.02
CA PRO A 116 13.31 -1.03 6.38
C PRO A 116 14.53 -1.86 6.83
N ALA A 117 14.75 -3.04 6.27
CA ALA A 117 15.81 -3.95 6.71
C ALA A 117 17.12 -3.77 5.93
N ALA A 118 17.06 -3.73 4.60
CA ALA A 118 18.23 -3.79 3.73
C ALA A 118 18.09 -2.86 2.50
N PRO A 119 18.06 -1.53 2.68
CA PRO A 119 17.78 -0.58 1.59
C PRO A 119 18.78 -0.65 0.43
N ARG A 120 20.04 -1.00 0.68
CA ARG A 120 21.05 -1.15 -0.37
C ARG A 120 20.74 -2.29 -1.35
N VAL A 121 19.99 -3.32 -0.91
CA VAL A 121 19.52 -4.38 -1.82
C VAL A 121 18.59 -3.79 -2.88
N HIS A 122 17.65 -2.95 -2.46
CA HIS A 122 16.72 -2.28 -3.36
C HIS A 122 17.42 -1.30 -4.29
N GLN A 123 18.41 -0.53 -3.78
CA GLN A 123 19.22 0.34 -4.64
C GLN A 123 19.92 -0.46 -5.74
N THR A 124 20.56 -1.59 -5.40
CA THR A 124 21.26 -2.45 -6.36
C THR A 124 20.28 -3.04 -7.39
N ILE A 125 19.14 -3.57 -6.94
CA ILE A 125 18.10 -4.07 -7.85
C ILE A 125 17.66 -2.98 -8.83
N ILE A 126 17.40 -1.77 -8.35
CA ILE A 126 16.98 -0.65 -9.19
C ILE A 126 18.09 -0.28 -10.17
N SER A 127 19.32 -0.05 -9.68
CA SER A 127 20.42 0.48 -10.49
C SER A 127 20.94 -0.52 -11.52
N ASP A 128 21.13 -1.78 -11.13
CA ASP A 128 21.82 -2.77 -11.93
C ASP A 128 20.88 -3.64 -12.78
N MET A 129 19.63 -3.85 -12.30
CA MET A 129 18.69 -4.75 -12.96
C MET A 129 17.56 -4.01 -13.68
N LEU A 130 16.91 -3.03 -13.02
CA LEU A 130 15.70 -2.43 -13.54
C LEU A 130 15.94 -1.16 -14.37
N ALA A 131 16.81 -0.24 -13.94
CA ALA A 131 17.08 0.99 -14.65
C ALA A 131 17.59 0.77 -16.09
N PRO A 132 18.48 -0.18 -16.38
CA PRO A 132 18.92 -0.47 -17.76
C PRO A 132 17.79 -0.85 -18.71
N LEU A 133 16.68 -1.42 -18.20
CA LEU A 133 15.52 -1.80 -19.00
C LEU A 133 14.63 -0.59 -19.36
N LEU A 134 14.76 0.52 -18.64
CA LEU A 134 13.83 1.63 -18.64
C LEU A 134 14.41 2.92 -19.23
N ILE A 135 15.71 3.14 -19.13
CA ILE A 135 16.37 4.32 -19.72
C ILE A 135 16.09 4.40 -21.22
N GLY A 136 15.67 5.59 -21.69
CA GLY A 136 15.29 5.86 -23.07
C GLY A 136 13.85 5.44 -23.42
N GLN A 137 13.14 4.73 -22.53
CA GLN A 137 11.75 4.35 -22.77
C GLN A 137 10.80 5.52 -22.46
N ASP A 138 9.60 5.47 -23.03
CA ASP A 138 8.54 6.45 -22.77
C ASP A 138 7.90 6.19 -21.40
N ALA A 139 8.07 7.13 -20.47
CA ALA A 139 7.57 7.04 -19.09
C ALA A 139 6.04 6.90 -19.00
N ARG A 140 5.31 7.21 -20.06
CA ARG A 140 3.83 7.10 -20.11
C ARG A 140 3.34 5.66 -20.28
N ASN A 141 4.20 4.75 -20.73
CA ASN A 141 3.86 3.34 -20.96
C ASN A 141 3.96 2.50 -19.67
N ILE A 142 3.34 2.98 -18.57
CA ILE A 142 3.56 2.46 -17.21
C ILE A 142 3.35 0.95 -17.13
N GLU A 143 2.21 0.43 -17.59
CA GLU A 143 1.92 -1.03 -17.53
C GLU A 143 2.88 -1.86 -18.37
N VAL A 144 3.31 -1.36 -19.52
CA VAL A 144 4.32 -2.03 -20.38
C VAL A 144 5.67 -2.09 -19.67
N LEU A 145 6.07 -0.98 -19.02
CA LEU A 145 7.32 -0.91 -18.26
C LEU A 145 7.26 -1.80 -17.02
N TRP A 146 6.11 -1.82 -16.35
CA TRP A 146 5.86 -2.70 -15.21
C TRP A 146 6.03 -4.18 -15.59
N GLU A 147 5.37 -4.63 -16.66
CA GLU A 147 5.49 -6.02 -17.13
C GLU A 147 6.93 -6.35 -17.61
N ARG A 148 7.62 -5.39 -18.22
CA ARG A 148 9.03 -5.56 -18.60
C ARG A 148 9.91 -5.78 -17.38
N MET A 149 9.75 -4.98 -16.32
CA MET A 149 10.49 -5.17 -15.07
C MET A 149 10.16 -6.52 -14.43
N TYR A 150 8.88 -6.81 -14.23
CA TYR A 150 8.42 -8.02 -13.54
C TYR A 150 8.81 -9.31 -14.27
N SER A 151 8.76 -9.28 -15.61
CA SER A 151 9.09 -10.46 -16.44
C SER A 151 10.58 -10.68 -16.62
N SER A 152 11.44 -9.69 -16.35
CA SER A 152 12.88 -9.74 -16.68
C SER A 152 13.61 -10.93 -16.04
N GLU A 153 13.34 -11.19 -14.76
CA GLU A 153 14.00 -12.25 -13.99
C GLU A 153 13.01 -13.21 -13.29
N ARG A 154 11.73 -13.14 -13.66
CA ARG A 154 10.65 -13.91 -13.03
C ARG A 154 10.93 -15.42 -13.08
N LEU A 155 11.45 -15.93 -14.20
CA LEU A 155 11.75 -17.35 -14.35
C LEU A 155 12.85 -17.81 -13.40
N ARG A 156 13.69 -16.89 -12.90
CA ARG A 156 14.74 -17.16 -11.92
C ARG A 156 14.30 -16.95 -10.48
N GLY A 157 12.99 -16.74 -10.24
CA GLY A 157 12.43 -16.61 -8.91
C GLY A 157 12.29 -15.17 -8.39
N TYR A 158 12.66 -14.16 -9.18
CA TYR A 158 12.49 -12.75 -8.80
C TYR A 158 11.04 -12.30 -9.04
N SER A 159 10.13 -12.75 -8.20
CA SER A 159 8.69 -12.46 -8.32
C SER A 159 8.04 -11.94 -7.03
N THR A 160 8.83 -11.81 -5.96
CA THR A 160 8.39 -11.33 -4.65
C THR A 160 9.38 -10.28 -4.11
N ALA A 161 9.19 -9.83 -2.86
CA ALA A 161 10.14 -8.96 -2.19
C ALA A 161 11.56 -9.57 -2.14
N PRO A 162 12.64 -8.77 -2.27
CA PRO A 162 12.68 -7.31 -2.43
C PRO A 162 12.50 -6.80 -3.88
N PHE A 163 12.33 -7.70 -4.85
CA PHE A 163 12.26 -7.32 -6.28
C PHE A 163 10.98 -6.53 -6.61
N THR A 164 9.82 -6.99 -6.10
CA THR A 164 8.55 -6.27 -6.28
C THR A 164 8.52 -4.95 -5.52
N GLU A 165 9.22 -4.84 -4.40
CA GLU A 165 9.40 -3.58 -3.67
C GLU A 165 10.21 -2.57 -4.49
N ALA A 166 11.26 -3.03 -5.19
CA ALA A 166 12.03 -2.19 -6.11
C ALA A 166 11.20 -1.73 -7.32
N ILE A 167 10.37 -2.63 -7.88
CA ILE A 167 9.40 -2.28 -8.95
C ILE A 167 8.42 -1.23 -8.44
N ALA A 168 7.90 -1.37 -7.21
CA ALA A 168 6.96 -0.42 -6.62
C ALA A 168 7.52 1.01 -6.59
N GLY A 169 8.77 1.19 -6.17
CA GLY A 169 9.40 2.50 -6.15
C GLY A 169 9.47 3.17 -7.53
N ILE A 170 9.75 2.39 -8.56
CA ILE A 170 9.75 2.89 -9.95
C ILE A 170 8.32 3.17 -10.42
N ASP A 171 7.39 2.29 -10.17
CA ASP A 171 5.99 2.40 -10.59
C ASP A 171 5.32 3.66 -10.01
N LEU A 172 5.50 3.93 -8.72
CA LEU A 172 5.01 5.14 -8.08
C LEU A 172 5.56 6.40 -8.76
N ALA A 173 6.86 6.42 -9.07
CA ALA A 173 7.50 7.56 -9.74
C ALA A 173 6.99 7.75 -11.19
N LEU A 174 6.71 6.67 -11.91
CA LEU A 174 6.13 6.75 -13.25
C LEU A 174 4.70 7.28 -13.24
N TRP A 175 3.87 6.86 -12.29
CA TRP A 175 2.53 7.40 -12.10
C TRP A 175 2.54 8.88 -11.70
N ASP A 176 3.50 9.29 -10.87
CA ASP A 176 3.71 10.69 -10.51
C ASP A 176 4.07 11.54 -11.75
N ILE A 177 4.98 11.04 -12.61
CA ILE A 177 5.32 11.68 -13.89
C ILE A 177 4.09 11.79 -14.78
N LEU A 178 3.30 10.74 -14.93
CA LEU A 178 2.12 10.76 -15.82
C LEU A 178 1.09 11.80 -15.34
N GLY A 179 0.84 11.86 -14.04
CA GLY A 179 -0.06 12.87 -13.47
C GLY A 179 0.46 14.29 -13.68
N LYS A 180 1.75 14.55 -13.47
CA LYS A 180 2.40 15.85 -13.74
C LYS A 180 2.36 16.21 -15.23
N PHE A 181 2.63 15.25 -16.10
CA PHE A 181 2.58 15.44 -17.55
C PHE A 181 1.18 15.79 -18.04
N THR A 182 0.14 15.17 -17.49
CA THR A 182 -1.26 15.41 -17.84
C THR A 182 -1.90 16.57 -17.07
N GLY A 183 -1.22 17.10 -16.06
CA GLY A 183 -1.76 18.13 -15.17
C GLY A 183 -2.89 17.62 -14.28
N GLN A 184 -2.95 16.30 -14.01
CA GLN A 184 -4.04 15.68 -13.25
C GLN A 184 -3.55 15.02 -11.98
N PRO A 185 -4.33 15.08 -10.87
CA PRO A 185 -4.09 14.21 -9.72
C PRO A 185 -4.20 12.75 -10.12
N LEU A 186 -3.42 11.89 -9.47
CA LEU A 186 -3.36 10.48 -9.84
C LEU A 186 -4.71 9.76 -9.80
N TYR A 187 -5.56 10.03 -8.80
CA TYR A 187 -6.87 9.38 -8.72
C TYR A 187 -7.74 9.60 -9.97
N VAL A 188 -7.60 10.74 -10.67
CA VAL A 188 -8.33 10.99 -11.92
C VAL A 188 -7.90 10.01 -13.01
N LEU A 189 -6.60 9.73 -13.10
CA LEU A 189 -6.04 8.77 -14.05
C LEU A 189 -6.39 7.32 -13.69
N LEU A 190 -6.68 7.06 -12.41
CA LEU A 190 -7.13 5.74 -11.92
C LEU A 190 -8.64 5.51 -12.06
N GLY A 191 -9.39 6.48 -12.60
CA GLY A 191 -10.83 6.34 -12.88
C GLY A 191 -11.74 7.25 -12.06
N GLY A 192 -11.20 8.11 -11.20
CA GLY A 192 -11.97 9.08 -10.41
C GLY A 192 -12.15 8.69 -8.94
N LYS A 193 -12.90 9.49 -8.19
CA LYS A 193 -13.15 9.32 -6.76
C LYS A 193 -14.47 8.60 -6.49
N PHE A 194 -14.44 7.55 -5.70
CA PHE A 194 -15.62 6.97 -5.05
C PHE A 194 -16.00 7.71 -3.75
N ARG A 195 -15.06 8.48 -3.16
CA ARG A 195 -15.22 9.20 -1.89
C ARG A 195 -14.32 10.44 -1.82
N ASP A 196 -14.77 11.45 -1.09
CA ASP A 196 -14.00 12.70 -0.89
C ASP A 196 -13.05 12.62 0.29
N ASN A 197 -13.41 11.85 1.32
CA ASN A 197 -12.61 11.62 2.51
C ASN A 197 -12.24 10.15 2.63
N VAL A 198 -11.01 9.87 3.05
CA VAL A 198 -10.49 8.54 3.31
C VAL A 198 -10.58 8.28 4.82
N PRO A 199 -11.43 7.36 5.29
CA PRO A 199 -11.45 6.99 6.69
C PRO A 199 -10.12 6.36 7.11
N THR A 200 -9.65 6.71 8.32
CA THR A 200 -8.37 6.24 8.86
C THR A 200 -8.53 5.63 10.24
N TYR A 201 -7.76 4.58 10.54
CA TYR A 201 -7.67 4.03 11.89
C TYR A 201 -6.36 4.42 12.59
N LEU A 202 -6.38 4.36 13.93
CA LEU A 202 -5.23 4.67 14.78
C LEU A 202 -4.63 3.39 15.35
N GLY A 203 -3.31 3.21 15.22
CA GLY A 203 -2.58 2.18 15.97
C GLY A 203 -2.48 2.56 17.45
N ILE A 204 -2.92 1.67 18.33
CA ILE A 204 -2.81 1.82 19.79
C ILE A 204 -2.13 0.60 20.39
N SER A 205 -1.28 0.79 21.38
CA SER A 205 -0.61 -0.32 22.06
C SER A 205 -0.39 -0.03 23.54
N SER A 206 -0.57 -1.03 24.38
CA SER A 206 -0.18 -1.05 25.79
C SER A 206 -0.19 -2.47 26.33
N SER A 207 0.68 -2.78 27.27
CA SER A 207 0.63 -4.01 28.05
C SER A 207 -0.44 -3.97 29.17
N SER A 208 -0.88 -2.77 29.57
CA SER A 208 -1.94 -2.53 30.56
C SER A 208 -3.31 -2.46 29.91
N ALA A 209 -4.28 -3.19 30.42
CA ALA A 209 -5.67 -3.14 29.98
C ALA A 209 -6.30 -1.76 30.18
N GLU A 210 -6.04 -1.15 31.32
CA GLU A 210 -6.56 0.19 31.66
C GLU A 210 -5.98 1.26 30.72
N GLU A 211 -4.66 1.27 30.53
CA GLU A 211 -4.02 2.22 29.62
C GLU A 211 -4.48 2.04 28.17
N LEU A 212 -4.65 0.78 27.71
CA LEU A 212 -5.13 0.50 26.34
C LEU A 212 -6.58 1.01 26.17
N LYS A 213 -7.42 0.76 27.18
CA LYS A 213 -8.79 1.29 27.23
C LYS A 213 -8.82 2.81 27.17
N ASP A 214 -7.97 3.47 27.95
CA ASP A 214 -7.90 4.94 27.96
C ASP A 214 -7.42 5.51 26.63
N LYS A 215 -6.45 4.85 25.98
CA LYS A 215 -6.01 5.22 24.61
C LYS A 215 -7.15 5.07 23.61
N ALA A 216 -7.92 3.98 23.69
CA ALA A 216 -9.08 3.77 22.83
C ALA A 216 -10.19 4.81 23.05
N LEU A 217 -10.49 5.17 24.28
CA LEU A 217 -11.47 6.21 24.60
C LEU A 217 -11.02 7.57 24.06
N ARG A 218 -9.77 7.96 24.27
CA ARG A 218 -9.22 9.21 23.71
C ARG A 218 -9.27 9.23 22.18
N ALA A 219 -9.00 8.08 21.52
CA ALA A 219 -9.11 7.97 20.06
C ALA A 219 -10.55 8.20 19.59
N VAL A 220 -11.54 7.62 20.26
CA VAL A 220 -12.97 7.84 19.96
C VAL A 220 -13.37 9.31 20.18
N GLU A 221 -12.93 9.94 21.25
CA GLU A 221 -13.17 11.37 21.53
C GLU A 221 -12.54 12.29 20.49
N ALA A 222 -11.37 11.88 19.94
CA ALA A 222 -10.71 12.58 18.85
C ALA A 222 -11.41 12.39 17.48
N GLY A 223 -12.33 11.43 17.34
CA GLY A 223 -13.12 11.19 16.13
C GLY A 223 -12.74 9.92 15.34
N TYR A 224 -11.87 9.05 15.86
CA TYR A 224 -11.60 7.77 15.24
C TYR A 224 -12.75 6.77 15.42
N THR A 225 -13.13 6.08 14.35
CA THR A 225 -14.14 5.03 14.35
C THR A 225 -13.55 3.61 14.33
N ALA A 226 -12.22 3.51 14.25
CA ALA A 226 -11.50 2.24 14.36
C ALA A 226 -10.10 2.46 14.95
N MET A 227 -9.63 1.48 15.71
CA MET A 227 -8.27 1.41 16.24
C MET A 227 -7.70 0.01 16.00
N LYS A 228 -6.37 -0.08 15.74
CA LYS A 228 -5.66 -1.36 15.60
C LYS A 228 -4.73 -1.59 16.78
N THR A 229 -4.72 -2.81 17.33
CA THR A 229 -3.81 -3.23 18.39
C THR A 229 -3.24 -4.62 18.11
N GLU A 230 -2.02 -4.85 18.59
CA GLU A 230 -1.37 -6.16 18.44
C GLU A 230 -2.01 -7.23 19.35
N LEU A 231 -2.19 -8.43 18.80
CA LEU A 231 -2.60 -9.65 19.47
C LEU A 231 -1.56 -10.75 19.24
N GLY A 232 -0.51 -10.76 20.06
CA GLY A 232 0.63 -11.66 19.90
C GLY A 232 0.54 -12.94 20.73
N LYS A 233 1.54 -13.82 20.55
CA LYS A 233 1.76 -15.02 21.40
C LYS A 233 1.87 -14.63 22.87
N GLY A 234 1.26 -15.43 23.72
CA GLY A 234 1.15 -15.13 25.15
C GLY A 234 -0.10 -14.28 25.48
N ALA A 235 -0.98 -14.06 24.52
CA ALA A 235 -2.37 -13.72 24.80
C ALA A 235 -3.01 -14.90 25.58
N ASN A 236 -2.59 -15.02 26.84
CA ASN A 236 -3.32 -15.78 27.86
C ASN A 236 -4.61 -15.01 28.17
N SER A 237 -5.38 -15.49 29.13
CA SER A 237 -6.57 -14.80 29.64
C SER A 237 -6.38 -13.29 29.80
N ARG A 238 -5.20 -12.80 30.20
CA ARG A 238 -4.91 -11.35 30.35
C ARG A 238 -4.86 -10.59 29.02
N GLY A 239 -4.45 -11.24 27.92
CA GLY A 239 -4.50 -10.62 26.59
C GLY A 239 -5.93 -10.42 26.12
N LEU A 240 -6.79 -11.40 26.34
CA LEU A 240 -8.22 -11.34 26.03
C LEU A 240 -8.97 -10.36 26.96
N ASP A 241 -8.69 -10.38 28.27
CA ASP A 241 -9.26 -9.42 29.22
C ASP A 241 -9.01 -7.97 28.79
N ARG A 242 -7.81 -7.70 28.24
CA ARG A 242 -7.44 -6.40 27.69
C ARG A 242 -8.33 -6.01 26.50
N LEU A 243 -8.57 -6.94 25.57
CA LEU A 243 -9.47 -6.70 24.42
C LEU A 243 -10.92 -6.53 24.86
N VAL A 244 -11.40 -7.33 25.82
CA VAL A 244 -12.73 -7.21 26.41
C VAL A 244 -12.92 -5.83 27.04
N ALA A 245 -11.96 -5.37 27.83
CA ALA A 245 -12.04 -4.04 28.46
C ALA A 245 -12.15 -2.91 27.41
N VAL A 246 -11.36 -3.00 26.33
CA VAL A 246 -11.40 -2.02 25.24
C VAL A 246 -12.74 -2.08 24.49
N THR A 247 -13.14 -3.26 24.00
CA THR A 247 -14.35 -3.41 23.18
C THR A 247 -15.61 -3.02 23.93
N GLN A 248 -15.68 -3.31 25.24
CA GLN A 248 -16.79 -2.83 26.09
C GLN A 248 -16.81 -1.32 26.24
N ALA A 249 -15.63 -0.68 26.42
CA ALA A 249 -15.53 0.76 26.59
C ALA A 249 -15.90 1.55 25.32
N ILE A 250 -15.57 1.04 24.15
CA ILE A 250 -15.86 1.70 22.85
C ILE A 250 -17.13 1.19 22.17
N LYS A 251 -17.88 0.30 22.80
CA LYS A 251 -19.05 -0.38 22.22
C LYS A 251 -20.01 0.59 21.51
N GLY A 252 -20.31 0.29 20.25
CA GLY A 252 -21.21 1.06 19.40
C GLY A 252 -20.66 2.41 18.91
N ARG A 253 -19.42 2.78 19.29
CA ARG A 253 -18.76 4.03 18.85
C ARG A 253 -17.61 3.79 17.89
N ALA A 254 -16.91 2.67 18.03
CA ALA A 254 -15.77 2.33 17.19
C ALA A 254 -15.56 0.81 17.14
N GLN A 255 -14.71 0.36 16.23
CA GLN A 255 -14.27 -1.04 16.11
C GLN A 255 -12.80 -1.19 16.53
N LEU A 256 -12.47 -2.36 17.09
CA LEU A 256 -11.11 -2.76 17.39
C LEU A 256 -10.63 -3.74 16.30
N LEU A 257 -9.52 -3.41 15.64
CA LEU A 257 -8.84 -4.21 14.64
C LEU A 257 -7.68 -4.91 15.34
N LEU A 258 -7.50 -6.20 15.06
CA LEU A 258 -6.46 -7.02 15.70
C LEU A 258 -5.41 -7.38 14.69
N ASP A 259 -4.12 -7.33 15.08
CA ASP A 259 -2.99 -7.66 14.24
C ASP A 259 -2.08 -8.65 14.98
N SER A 260 -1.81 -9.79 14.38
CA SER A 260 -1.02 -10.86 15.01
C SER A 260 0.33 -11.14 14.37
N LEU A 261 0.65 -10.49 13.24
CA LEU A 261 1.96 -10.61 12.57
C LEU A 261 2.42 -12.08 12.40
N GLY A 262 1.50 -12.99 12.08
CA GLY A 262 1.77 -14.42 11.89
C GLY A 262 2.07 -15.19 13.19
N ALA A 263 1.65 -14.69 14.35
CA ALA A 263 2.07 -15.24 15.63
C ALA A 263 1.57 -16.65 15.93
N PHE A 264 0.44 -17.08 15.36
CA PHE A 264 -0.23 -18.31 15.77
C PHE A 264 -0.03 -19.47 14.79
N LYS A 265 -0.18 -20.70 15.29
CA LYS A 265 -0.43 -21.87 14.48
C LYS A 265 -1.94 -22.06 14.33
N LEU A 266 -2.37 -22.77 13.28
CA LEU A 266 -3.79 -22.91 12.96
C LEU A 266 -4.65 -23.32 14.16
N HIS A 267 -4.23 -24.35 14.93
CA HIS A 267 -5.03 -24.83 16.06
C HIS A 267 -5.14 -23.79 17.19
N GLU A 268 -4.07 -22.99 17.41
CA GLU A 268 -4.07 -21.88 18.37
C GLU A 268 -5.01 -20.77 17.91
N ALA A 269 -4.92 -20.42 16.61
CA ALA A 269 -5.78 -19.43 15.99
C ALA A 269 -7.25 -19.85 15.99
N GLU A 270 -7.59 -21.10 15.66
CA GLU A 270 -8.96 -21.61 15.74
C GLU A 270 -9.52 -21.56 17.18
N GLN A 271 -8.70 -21.86 18.19
CA GLN A 271 -9.12 -21.78 19.59
C GLN A 271 -9.37 -20.32 20.00
N LEU A 272 -8.40 -19.44 19.78
CA LEU A 272 -8.48 -18.03 20.13
C LEU A 272 -9.60 -17.31 19.36
N GLY A 273 -9.74 -17.61 18.06
CA GLY A 273 -10.76 -17.03 17.21
C GLY A 273 -12.19 -17.31 17.69
N ARG A 274 -12.46 -18.51 18.22
CA ARG A 274 -13.77 -18.80 18.85
C ARG A 274 -14.06 -17.92 20.07
N GLU A 275 -13.04 -17.48 20.80
CA GLU A 275 -13.19 -16.55 21.91
C GLU A 275 -13.41 -15.11 21.38
N LEU A 276 -12.72 -14.73 20.27
CA LEU A 276 -12.95 -13.45 19.59
C LEU A 276 -14.37 -13.34 19.03
N ASP A 277 -14.93 -14.44 18.49
CA ASP A 277 -16.30 -14.49 17.96
C ASP A 277 -17.38 -14.20 19.05
N GLN A 278 -17.06 -14.35 20.34
CA GLN A 278 -17.95 -13.98 21.44
C GLN A 278 -17.87 -12.49 21.80
N MET A 279 -16.87 -11.76 21.26
CA MET A 279 -16.69 -10.33 21.51
C MET A 279 -17.45 -9.51 20.50
N THR A 280 -18.03 -8.41 20.92
CA THR A 280 -18.65 -7.42 20.03
C THR A 280 -17.67 -6.30 19.75
N GLY A 281 -17.63 -5.78 18.50
CA GLY A 281 -16.81 -4.63 18.15
C GLY A 281 -15.40 -4.97 17.66
N ILE A 282 -15.10 -6.24 17.39
CA ILE A 282 -13.93 -6.64 16.59
C ILE A 282 -14.27 -6.42 15.11
N GLY A 283 -13.43 -5.62 14.42
CA GLY A 283 -13.62 -5.32 13.00
C GLY A 283 -13.01 -6.39 12.09
N TRP A 284 -11.80 -6.81 12.38
CA TRP A 284 -11.11 -7.94 11.73
C TRP A 284 -9.96 -8.48 12.58
N TRP A 285 -9.49 -9.66 12.21
CA TRP A 285 -8.26 -10.24 12.71
C TRP A 285 -7.24 -10.37 11.57
N GLU A 286 -6.15 -9.59 11.66
CA GLU A 286 -5.09 -9.46 10.66
C GLU A 286 -3.95 -10.41 10.97
N ASP A 287 -3.43 -11.06 9.91
CA ASP A 287 -2.25 -11.92 9.91
C ASP A 287 -2.16 -12.87 11.12
N ALA A 288 -3.26 -13.60 11.36
CA ALA A 288 -3.32 -14.60 12.45
C ALA A 288 -2.28 -15.70 12.29
N LEU A 289 -2.05 -16.16 11.05
CA LEU A 289 -1.08 -17.18 10.65
C LEU A 289 0.02 -16.56 9.80
N MET A 290 1.14 -17.24 9.66
CA MET A 290 2.17 -16.84 8.68
C MET A 290 1.61 -16.91 7.24
N PRO A 291 2.03 -16.00 6.34
CA PRO A 291 1.47 -15.93 4.99
C PRO A 291 1.73 -17.18 4.13
N GLU A 292 2.70 -18.02 4.50
CA GLU A 292 2.97 -19.30 3.86
C GLU A 292 1.96 -20.39 4.21
N ASP A 293 1.14 -20.22 5.26
CA ASP A 293 0.11 -21.21 5.64
C ASP A 293 -1.14 -21.07 4.76
N THR A 294 -0.97 -21.31 3.47
CA THR A 294 -2.01 -21.20 2.44
C THR A 294 -3.15 -22.21 2.63
N THR A 295 -2.97 -23.24 3.44
CA THR A 295 -3.99 -24.24 3.78
C THR A 295 -4.69 -23.94 5.10
N GLY A 296 -4.04 -23.24 6.00
CA GLY A 296 -4.58 -22.83 7.30
C GLY A 296 -5.61 -21.71 7.18
N TYR A 297 -5.30 -20.68 6.38
CA TYR A 297 -6.19 -19.54 6.22
C TYR A 297 -7.61 -19.88 5.73
N PRO A 298 -7.84 -20.73 4.71
CA PRO A 298 -9.20 -21.14 4.32
C PRO A 298 -9.97 -21.85 5.42
N ARG A 299 -9.28 -22.65 6.23
CA ARG A 299 -9.87 -23.34 7.40
C ARG A 299 -10.23 -22.36 8.50
N LEU A 300 -9.33 -21.40 8.78
CA LEU A 300 -9.56 -20.37 9.79
C LEU A 300 -10.74 -19.47 9.40
N ALA A 301 -10.79 -18.98 8.16
CA ALA A 301 -11.89 -18.16 7.65
C ALA A 301 -13.23 -18.90 7.65
N ALA A 302 -13.24 -20.21 7.37
CA ALA A 302 -14.45 -21.01 7.44
C ALA A 302 -14.93 -21.34 8.87
N ALA A 303 -14.03 -21.29 9.85
CA ALA A 303 -14.32 -21.66 11.25
C ALA A 303 -14.78 -20.46 12.10
N LEU A 304 -14.57 -19.22 11.65
CA LEU A 304 -14.79 -18.00 12.44
C LEU A 304 -15.83 -17.09 11.82
N SER A 305 -16.49 -16.30 12.67
CA SER A 305 -17.35 -15.19 12.28
C SER A 305 -16.61 -13.86 12.26
N THR A 306 -15.50 -13.77 12.99
CA THR A 306 -14.59 -12.61 12.97
C THR A 306 -13.92 -12.53 11.61
N PRO A 307 -14.04 -11.41 10.86
CA PRO A 307 -13.45 -11.30 9.54
C PRO A 307 -11.92 -11.47 9.56
N ILE A 308 -11.40 -12.24 8.62
CA ILE A 308 -9.97 -12.47 8.46
C ILE A 308 -9.40 -11.50 7.44
N CYS A 309 -8.36 -10.74 7.85
CA CYS A 309 -7.59 -9.84 7.00
C CYS A 309 -6.18 -10.39 6.80
N VAL A 310 -5.69 -10.38 5.55
CA VAL A 310 -4.35 -10.90 5.23
C VAL A 310 -3.80 -10.23 3.97
N GLY A 311 -2.47 -10.05 3.92
CA GLY A 311 -1.86 -9.68 2.65
C GLY A 311 -0.77 -8.63 2.70
N GLU A 312 -0.44 -8.01 3.84
CA GLU A 312 0.64 -7.02 3.92
C GLU A 312 2.01 -7.59 3.47
N GLY A 313 2.22 -8.88 3.69
CA GLY A 313 3.43 -9.61 3.30
C GLY A 313 3.42 -10.14 1.86
N LEU A 314 2.31 -10.04 1.13
CA LEU A 314 2.19 -10.57 -0.23
C LEU A 314 2.65 -9.55 -1.27
N SER A 315 3.22 -10.05 -2.38
CA SER A 315 4.00 -9.26 -3.32
C SER A 315 3.37 -9.08 -4.70
N ASN A 316 2.33 -9.84 -5.07
CA ASN A 316 1.77 -9.80 -6.41
C ASN A 316 0.36 -10.42 -6.51
N ARG A 317 -0.36 -10.06 -7.58
CA ARG A 317 -1.73 -10.55 -7.86
C ARG A 317 -1.88 -12.06 -7.89
N PHE A 318 -0.82 -12.82 -8.17
CA PHE A 318 -0.91 -14.28 -8.24
C PHE A 318 -1.03 -14.90 -6.85
N GLN A 319 -0.35 -14.36 -5.85
CA GLN A 319 -0.51 -14.78 -4.46
C GLN A 319 -1.92 -14.43 -3.94
N PHE A 320 -2.43 -13.24 -4.25
CA PHE A 320 -3.80 -12.86 -3.89
C PHE A 320 -4.88 -13.69 -4.61
N ARG A 321 -4.67 -14.02 -5.91
CA ARG A 321 -5.54 -14.95 -6.62
C ARG A 321 -5.71 -16.26 -5.87
N ASP A 322 -4.64 -16.81 -5.34
CA ASP A 322 -4.65 -18.09 -4.66
C ASP A 322 -5.41 -18.01 -3.33
N LEU A 323 -5.31 -16.88 -2.60
CA LEU A 323 -6.17 -16.60 -1.43
C LEU A 323 -7.66 -16.56 -1.80
N PHE A 324 -8.01 -15.86 -2.87
CA PHE A 324 -9.40 -15.72 -3.29
C PHE A 324 -9.98 -17.04 -3.78
N ALA A 325 -9.22 -17.82 -4.55
CA ALA A 325 -9.64 -19.13 -5.05
C ALA A 325 -9.98 -20.09 -3.92
N THR A 326 -9.35 -19.96 -2.76
CA THR A 326 -9.58 -20.82 -1.59
C THR A 326 -10.49 -20.20 -0.54
N LYS A 327 -10.98 -18.96 -0.75
CA LYS A 327 -11.78 -18.19 0.22
C LYS A 327 -11.06 -18.04 1.56
N ALA A 328 -9.78 -17.70 1.49
CA ALA A 328 -8.88 -17.64 2.63
C ALA A 328 -9.06 -16.39 3.50
N CYS A 329 -9.79 -15.39 3.04
CA CYS A 329 -9.95 -14.11 3.73
C CYS A 329 -11.25 -13.39 3.33
N ASP A 330 -11.70 -12.48 4.20
CA ASP A 330 -12.82 -11.57 3.99
C ASP A 330 -12.33 -10.19 3.54
N MET A 331 -11.10 -9.86 3.92
CA MET A 331 -10.43 -8.61 3.61
C MET A 331 -8.97 -8.85 3.23
N ILE A 332 -8.43 -7.93 2.45
CA ILE A 332 -6.99 -7.91 2.14
C ILE A 332 -6.39 -6.54 2.47
N ASN A 333 -5.08 -6.56 2.79
CA ASN A 333 -4.31 -5.35 3.10
C ASN A 333 -2.99 -5.26 2.31
N PRO A 334 -3.04 -5.31 0.95
CA PRO A 334 -1.83 -5.17 0.17
C PRO A 334 -1.13 -3.84 0.45
N ASP A 335 0.20 -3.88 0.49
CA ASP A 335 1.04 -2.71 0.67
C ASP A 335 1.53 -2.20 -0.69
N VAL A 336 1.28 -0.93 -1.02
CA VAL A 336 1.61 -0.36 -2.33
C VAL A 336 3.11 -0.36 -2.60
N CYS A 337 3.94 -0.26 -1.57
CA CYS A 337 5.40 -0.27 -1.70
C CYS A 337 6.01 -1.68 -1.61
N ARG A 338 5.22 -2.72 -1.36
CA ARG A 338 5.63 -4.14 -1.38
C ARG A 338 5.05 -4.90 -2.56
N ALA A 339 3.77 -4.68 -2.86
CA ALA A 339 3.02 -5.43 -3.86
C ALA A 339 3.18 -4.89 -5.30
N GLY A 340 4.36 -4.34 -5.63
CA GLY A 340 4.67 -3.93 -7.00
C GLY A 340 4.11 -2.59 -7.46
N GLY A 341 3.66 -1.73 -6.54
CA GLY A 341 3.25 -0.37 -6.83
C GLY A 341 1.75 -0.19 -7.08
N ILE A 342 1.40 0.99 -7.57
CA ILE A 342 0.03 1.42 -7.87
C ILE A 342 -0.61 0.51 -8.92
N THR A 343 0.13 0.21 -9.99
CA THR A 343 -0.32 -0.66 -11.09
C THR A 343 -0.79 -2.01 -10.58
N GLU A 344 0.02 -2.67 -9.78
CA GLU A 344 -0.30 -4.01 -9.29
C GLU A 344 -1.37 -3.98 -8.19
N CYS A 345 -1.31 -3.02 -7.26
CA CYS A 345 -2.33 -2.87 -6.22
C CYS A 345 -3.72 -2.57 -6.81
N LYS A 346 -3.81 -1.77 -7.88
CA LYS A 346 -5.08 -1.56 -8.58
C LYS A 346 -5.63 -2.85 -9.18
N ARG A 347 -4.77 -3.69 -9.77
CA ARG A 347 -5.15 -5.01 -10.29
C ARG A 347 -5.61 -5.95 -9.17
N ILE A 348 -4.90 -5.95 -8.03
CA ILE A 348 -5.25 -6.75 -6.84
C ILE A 348 -6.61 -6.31 -6.27
N ALA A 349 -6.84 -5.01 -6.10
CA ALA A 349 -8.11 -4.48 -5.61
C ALA A 349 -9.29 -4.81 -6.54
N THR A 350 -9.09 -4.75 -7.87
CA THR A 350 -10.10 -5.13 -8.86
C THR A 350 -10.40 -6.63 -8.81
N LEU A 351 -9.37 -7.45 -8.63
CA LEU A 351 -9.54 -8.89 -8.47
C LEU A 351 -10.28 -9.24 -7.18
N ALA A 352 -9.95 -8.55 -6.07
CA ALA A 352 -10.65 -8.71 -4.79
C ALA A 352 -12.13 -8.35 -4.89
N ASP A 353 -12.47 -7.24 -5.56
CA ASP A 353 -13.85 -6.81 -5.80
C ASP A 353 -14.66 -7.88 -6.54
N ALA A 354 -14.08 -8.49 -7.56
CA ALA A 354 -14.71 -9.58 -8.32
C ALA A 354 -14.97 -10.85 -7.48
N HIS A 355 -14.27 -11.02 -6.37
CA HIS A 355 -14.46 -12.11 -5.42
C HIS A 355 -15.28 -11.70 -4.17
N GLY A 356 -15.79 -10.46 -4.13
CA GLY A 356 -16.54 -9.94 -2.98
C GLY A 356 -15.65 -9.68 -1.75
N VAL A 357 -14.33 -9.55 -1.93
CA VAL A 357 -13.36 -9.29 -0.87
C VAL A 357 -13.12 -7.79 -0.75
N LEU A 358 -13.17 -7.29 0.47
CA LEU A 358 -12.89 -5.90 0.78
C LEU A 358 -11.37 -5.65 0.87
N TRP A 359 -10.93 -4.38 0.76
CA TRP A 359 -9.53 -4.06 0.94
C TRP A 359 -9.29 -2.81 1.78
N SER A 360 -8.19 -2.88 2.52
CA SER A 360 -7.72 -1.84 3.41
C SER A 360 -6.20 -1.76 3.27
N PRO A 361 -5.63 -0.83 2.48
CA PRO A 361 -4.20 -0.84 2.20
C PRO A 361 -3.38 -0.74 3.49
N HIS A 362 -2.41 -1.64 3.64
CA HIS A 362 -1.38 -1.52 4.65
C HIS A 362 -0.51 -0.30 4.35
N VAL A 363 -0.19 0.48 5.36
CA VAL A 363 0.75 1.60 5.28
C VAL A 363 1.70 1.52 6.47
N SER A 364 2.90 1.01 6.23
CA SER A 364 3.94 0.94 7.24
C SER A 364 4.59 2.31 7.48
N THR A 365 5.71 2.34 8.17
CA THR A 365 6.53 3.53 8.29
C THR A 365 7.18 3.84 6.93
N GLY A 366 6.83 4.97 6.35
CA GLY A 366 7.31 5.42 5.05
C GLY A 366 7.21 6.92 4.90
N THR A 367 7.44 7.41 3.68
CA THR A 367 7.40 8.83 3.35
C THR A 367 6.13 9.21 2.61
N ALA A 368 6.03 10.46 2.21
CA ALA A 368 4.84 10.98 1.55
C ALA A 368 4.46 10.32 0.22
N PRO A 369 5.37 9.92 -0.69
CA PRO A 369 4.99 9.17 -1.90
C PRO A 369 4.23 7.89 -1.58
N TYR A 370 4.64 7.14 -0.57
CA TYR A 370 3.96 5.93 -0.13
C TYR A 370 2.55 6.23 0.37
N VAL A 371 2.44 7.18 1.30
CA VAL A 371 1.15 7.57 1.90
C VAL A 371 0.21 8.13 0.83
N ALA A 372 0.69 9.04 -0.02
CA ALA A 372 -0.10 9.64 -1.08
C ALA A 372 -0.60 8.60 -2.10
N ALA A 373 0.27 7.67 -2.54
CA ALA A 373 -0.12 6.58 -3.45
C ALA A 373 -1.25 5.74 -2.86
N SER A 374 -1.15 5.40 -1.56
CA SER A 374 -2.18 4.65 -0.84
C SER A 374 -3.50 5.42 -0.76
N LEU A 375 -3.46 6.76 -0.52
CA LEU A 375 -4.66 7.61 -0.52
C LEU A 375 -5.30 7.70 -1.92
N HIS A 376 -4.51 7.84 -2.99
CA HIS A 376 -5.04 7.86 -4.35
C HIS A 376 -5.73 6.55 -4.73
N LEU A 377 -5.15 5.41 -4.38
CA LEU A 377 -5.77 4.10 -4.57
C LEU A 377 -7.05 3.96 -3.73
N ALA A 378 -7.02 4.38 -2.47
CA ALA A 378 -8.16 4.32 -1.56
C ALA A 378 -9.38 5.07 -2.08
N VAL A 379 -9.20 6.26 -2.66
CA VAL A 379 -10.34 7.00 -3.25
C VAL A 379 -10.76 6.45 -4.61
N ALA A 380 -9.86 5.80 -5.36
CA ALA A 380 -10.10 5.32 -6.72
C ALA A 380 -10.53 3.84 -6.80
N THR A 381 -10.89 3.21 -5.67
CA THR A 381 -11.37 1.82 -5.62
C THR A 381 -12.70 1.70 -4.88
N ALA A 382 -13.63 0.92 -5.43
CA ALA A 382 -14.99 0.79 -4.92
C ALA A 382 -15.03 0.04 -3.59
N ASN A 383 -14.32 -1.10 -3.50
CA ASN A 383 -14.30 -2.03 -2.38
C ASN A 383 -13.35 -1.65 -1.22
N PHE A 384 -12.83 -0.43 -1.22
CA PHE A 384 -12.02 0.11 -0.11
C PHE A 384 -12.85 0.35 1.14
N VAL A 385 -12.28 0.06 2.32
CA VAL A 385 -12.94 0.24 3.63
C VAL A 385 -12.31 1.37 4.42
N ILE A 386 -11.05 1.25 4.80
CA ILE A 386 -10.35 2.16 5.71
C ILE A 386 -8.85 2.04 5.48
N ILE A 387 -8.04 3.02 5.89
CA ILE A 387 -6.59 2.99 5.74
C ILE A 387 -5.89 3.22 7.08
N GLU A 388 -4.71 2.66 7.22
CA GLU A 388 -3.82 2.97 8.32
C GLU A 388 -3.31 4.40 8.20
N GLY A 389 -3.62 5.27 9.18
CA GLY A 389 -3.36 6.69 8.98
C GLY A 389 -3.07 7.55 10.19
N GLY A 390 -3.37 7.08 11.37
CA GLY A 390 -3.48 7.94 12.55
C GLY A 390 -2.30 8.82 12.90
N ASN A 391 -1.07 8.43 12.58
CA ASN A 391 0.14 9.19 12.90
C ASN A 391 1.19 9.20 11.76
N LYS A 392 0.77 8.86 10.54
CA LYS A 392 1.70 8.70 9.39
C LYS A 392 2.37 10.00 8.95
N THR A 393 1.80 11.15 9.32
CA THR A 393 2.36 12.48 9.00
C THR A 393 3.23 13.08 10.10
N GLU A 394 3.25 12.49 11.31
CA GLU A 394 3.96 13.00 12.48
C GLU A 394 5.36 12.40 12.65
N GLY A 395 5.63 11.29 11.97
CA GLY A 395 6.92 10.60 12.06
C GLY A 395 8.07 11.36 11.36
N PRO A 396 9.29 10.89 11.54
CA PRO A 396 10.49 11.53 10.99
C PRO A 396 10.53 11.58 9.46
N PHE A 397 9.71 10.77 8.80
CA PHE A 397 9.49 10.78 7.34
C PHE A 397 8.17 11.43 6.94
N GLY A 398 7.47 12.03 7.88
CA GLY A 398 6.18 12.66 7.64
C GLY A 398 6.29 14.01 6.92
N ASN A 399 5.41 14.91 7.28
CA ASN A 399 5.26 16.24 6.67
C ASN A 399 6.52 17.11 6.73
N ALA A 400 7.46 16.84 7.66
CA ALA A 400 8.72 17.58 7.80
C ALA A 400 9.63 17.50 6.56
N LEU A 401 9.48 16.51 5.69
CA LEU A 401 10.24 16.38 4.45
C LEU A 401 9.54 17.04 3.24
N LEU A 402 8.36 17.62 3.40
CA LEU A 402 7.54 18.14 2.32
C LEU A 402 7.54 19.67 2.26
N LYS A 403 7.37 20.22 1.05
CA LYS A 403 7.05 21.64 0.85
C LYS A 403 5.65 21.98 1.38
N GLU A 404 4.69 21.08 1.18
CA GLU A 404 3.33 21.20 1.66
C GLU A 404 2.88 19.89 2.33
N PRO A 405 2.29 19.97 3.53
CA PRO A 405 1.90 18.79 4.30
C PRO A 405 0.75 18.03 3.64
N LEU A 406 0.67 16.71 3.90
CA LEU A 406 -0.52 15.92 3.67
C LEU A 406 -1.59 16.28 4.70
N ASP A 407 -2.86 16.32 4.28
CA ASP A 407 -4.00 16.71 5.13
C ASP A 407 -4.59 15.47 5.84
N PHE A 408 -4.16 15.26 7.07
CA PHE A 408 -4.71 14.25 7.97
C PHE A 408 -5.41 14.90 9.16
N LYS A 409 -6.57 14.35 9.49
CA LYS A 409 -7.32 14.66 10.71
C LYS A 409 -7.62 13.37 11.46
N PRO A 410 -7.90 13.41 12.77
CA PRO A 410 -8.34 12.22 13.48
C PRO A 410 -9.50 11.53 12.76
N GLY A 411 -9.32 10.25 12.42
CA GLY A 411 -10.30 9.43 11.72
C GLY A 411 -10.47 9.66 10.22
N SER A 412 -9.75 10.62 9.61
CA SER A 412 -9.87 10.88 8.18
C SER A 412 -8.63 11.51 7.56
N ALA A 413 -8.46 11.30 6.25
CA ALA A 413 -7.45 11.99 5.44
C ALA A 413 -8.07 12.49 4.13
N ARG A 414 -7.43 13.46 3.50
CA ARG A 414 -7.76 13.91 2.15
C ARG A 414 -6.69 13.48 1.16
N VAL A 415 -7.14 13.01 0.00
CA VAL A 415 -6.23 12.74 -1.12
C VAL A 415 -5.67 14.06 -1.66
N PRO A 416 -4.37 14.14 -2.01
CA PRO A 416 -3.81 15.33 -2.65
C PRO A 416 -4.50 15.65 -3.98
N GLU A 417 -4.76 16.95 -4.23
CA GLU A 417 -5.43 17.43 -5.45
C GLU A 417 -4.44 17.94 -6.51
N ARG A 418 -3.15 18.05 -6.18
CA ARG A 418 -2.12 18.49 -7.13
C ARG A 418 -1.78 17.37 -8.12
N PRO A 419 -1.22 17.74 -9.32
CA PRO A 419 -0.83 16.75 -10.33
C PRO A 419 0.11 15.66 -9.80
N GLY A 420 -0.03 14.45 -10.31
CA GLY A 420 0.72 13.28 -9.90
C GLY A 420 0.26 12.76 -8.55
N LEU A 421 1.20 12.34 -7.72
CA LEU A 421 0.96 11.98 -6.31
C LEU A 421 0.58 13.20 -5.46
N GLY A 422 0.79 14.41 -6.00
CA GLY A 422 0.50 15.65 -5.29
C GLY A 422 1.46 15.96 -4.16
N VAL A 423 2.62 15.31 -4.11
CA VAL A 423 3.65 15.52 -3.09
C VAL A 423 4.94 16.07 -3.71
N GLU A 424 5.58 16.97 -3.00
CA GLU A 424 6.90 17.51 -3.36
C GLU A 424 7.79 17.55 -2.12
N PHE A 425 9.00 17.01 -2.25
CA PHE A 425 9.99 17.11 -1.19
C PHE A 425 10.56 18.52 -1.08
N ASP A 426 10.79 18.96 0.15
CA ASP A 426 11.75 20.04 0.43
C ASP A 426 13.16 19.45 0.24
N GLU A 427 13.86 19.88 -0.80
CA GLU A 427 15.19 19.35 -1.14
C GLU A 427 16.21 19.55 -0.01
N LYS A 428 16.08 20.64 0.76
CA LYS A 428 16.98 20.91 1.89
C LYS A 428 16.70 19.99 3.07
N ALA A 429 15.42 19.68 3.33
CA ALA A 429 15.03 18.73 4.36
C ALA A 429 15.41 17.30 3.94
N LEU A 430 15.15 16.92 2.69
CA LEU A 430 15.49 15.61 2.16
C LEU A 430 17.01 15.35 2.21
N ALA A 431 17.83 16.35 1.82
CA ALA A 431 19.30 16.22 1.81
C ALA A 431 19.89 15.89 3.19
N LYS A 432 19.21 16.27 4.29
CA LYS A 432 19.68 15.98 5.66
C LYS A 432 19.50 14.54 6.08
N VAL A 433 18.63 13.79 5.39
CA VAL A 433 18.30 12.41 5.75
C VAL A 433 18.81 11.39 4.72
N ILE A 434 19.38 11.83 3.60
CA ILE A 434 20.03 10.96 2.62
C ILE A 434 21.32 10.40 3.22
N VAL A 435 21.47 9.08 3.13
CA VAL A 435 22.66 8.35 3.61
C VAL A 435 23.18 7.43 2.49
N GLY A 436 24.27 7.84 1.86
CA GLY A 436 25.11 7.02 0.97
C GLY A 436 24.47 6.56 -0.34
#